data_db3f8290c73fcf6b2d0900dda9d7ad0c
#
_entry.id   db3f8290c73fcf6b2d0900dda9d7ad0c
#
_cell.length_a   1.000
_cell.length_b   1.000
_cell.length_c   1.000
_cell.angle_alpha   90.00
_cell.angle_beta   90.00
_cell.angle_gamma   90.00
#
_symmetry.space_group_name_H-M   'P 1'
#
loop_
_entity.id
_entity.type
_entity.pdbx_description
1 polymer ?
#
loop_
_entity_poly.entity_id
_entity_poly.type
_entity_poly.pdbx_seq_one_letter_code
_entity_poly.pdbx_strand_id
1 'polypeptide(L)'
;VGNDDKYVKKASALLNKVGKKLYAMHDWQVLQKEETFVTDGTGSYARSDVFTDDDFLRYINDTDWDRTNYRKMGLVTPQEWQVLKSSVVTNVGIIRYYREQANNILITPDESGSTIVFNYISNQWITDSTGATSKSAFTEDSDLVKFPEFLMELGLKYELKAGDGLPAAVELKEFEDAREDLMAAETPSRIIGPKYNINTRNP
;
A
#
# COMPACT_ATOMS: atom_id res chain seq x y z
N VAL A 1 32.34 12.11 -22.49
CA VAL A 1 32.19 11.28 -21.28
C VAL A 1 31.37 12.01 -20.19
N GLY A 2 31.46 13.35 -20.02
CA GLY A 2 30.76 14.05 -18.92
C GLY A 2 29.29 14.39 -19.18
N ASN A 3 28.77 14.21 -20.39
CA ASN A 3 27.40 14.61 -20.74
C ASN A 3 26.41 13.45 -20.49
N ASP A 4 26.81 12.20 -20.68
CA ASP A 4 25.98 11.03 -20.52
C ASP A 4 25.56 10.82 -19.05
N ASP A 5 26.47 11.03 -18.09
CA ASP A 5 26.18 10.90 -16.65
C ASP A 5 25.10 11.91 -16.17
N LYS A 6 25.08 13.13 -16.72
CA LYS A 6 24.05 14.13 -16.38
C LYS A 6 22.66 13.74 -16.90
N TYR A 7 22.58 13.19 -18.11
CA TYR A 7 21.32 12.72 -18.67
C TYR A 7 20.78 11.48 -17.95
N VAL A 8 21.63 10.53 -17.61
CA VAL A 8 21.25 9.35 -16.83
C VAL A 8 20.71 9.77 -15.47
N LYS A 9 21.39 10.66 -14.74
CA LYS A 9 20.91 11.19 -13.46
C LYS A 9 19.57 11.92 -13.58
N LYS A 10 19.38 12.73 -14.63
CA LYS A 10 18.10 13.39 -14.91
C LYS A 10 17.00 12.36 -15.16
N ALA A 11 17.25 11.36 -16.00
CA ALA A 11 16.29 10.31 -16.31
C ALA A 11 15.91 9.49 -15.06
N SER A 12 16.88 9.05 -14.26
CA SER A 12 16.63 8.35 -13.00
C SER A 12 15.78 9.18 -12.01
N ALA A 13 16.06 10.48 -11.88
CA ALA A 13 15.27 11.35 -11.03
C ALA A 13 13.82 11.49 -11.52
N LEU A 14 13.61 11.58 -12.84
CA LEU A 14 12.28 11.63 -13.43
C LEU A 14 11.53 10.30 -13.33
N LEU A 15 12.21 9.16 -13.55
CA LEU A 15 11.63 7.83 -13.32
C LEU A 15 11.20 7.65 -11.86
N ASN A 16 12.03 8.07 -10.91
CA ASN A 16 11.66 8.05 -9.49
C ASN A 16 10.43 8.94 -9.20
N LYS A 17 10.30 10.08 -9.88
CA LYS A 17 9.12 10.95 -9.77
C LYS A 17 7.87 10.26 -10.34
N VAL A 18 7.97 9.62 -11.50
CA VAL A 18 6.87 8.88 -12.12
C VAL A 18 6.44 7.71 -11.23
N GLY A 19 7.38 6.87 -10.78
CA GLY A 19 7.08 5.73 -9.93
C GLY A 19 6.38 6.15 -8.62
N LYS A 20 6.86 7.24 -7.99
CA LYS A 20 6.21 7.80 -6.79
C LYS A 20 4.78 8.26 -7.04
N LYS A 21 4.49 8.83 -8.19
CA LYS A 21 3.12 9.17 -8.58
C LYS A 21 2.26 7.93 -8.76
N LEU A 22 2.77 6.91 -9.44
CA LEU A 22 2.03 5.68 -9.73
C LEU A 22 1.64 4.93 -8.45
N TYR A 23 2.58 4.66 -7.53
CA TYR A 23 2.24 3.92 -6.32
C TYR A 23 1.31 4.68 -5.36
N ALA A 24 1.31 6.02 -5.44
CA ALA A 24 0.42 6.83 -4.61
C ALA A 24 -1.03 6.85 -5.09
N MET A 25 -1.28 6.58 -6.38
CA MET A 25 -2.59 6.76 -7.02
C MET A 25 -3.52 5.57 -6.92
N HIS A 26 -2.99 4.35 -6.82
CA HIS A 26 -3.78 3.12 -6.90
C HIS A 26 -3.20 2.04 -5.99
N ASP A 27 -4.06 1.09 -5.57
CA ASP A 27 -3.67 -0.07 -4.76
C ASP A 27 -3.20 -1.21 -5.67
N TRP A 28 -2.08 -0.98 -6.38
CA TRP A 28 -1.51 -1.92 -7.33
C TRP A 28 -1.30 -3.31 -6.72
N GLN A 29 -1.82 -4.33 -7.37
CA GLN A 29 -1.69 -5.72 -6.87
C GLN A 29 -0.23 -6.13 -6.67
N VAL A 30 0.66 -5.67 -7.54
CA VAL A 30 2.10 -5.96 -7.48
C VAL A 30 2.79 -5.35 -6.24
N LEU A 31 2.17 -4.36 -5.58
CA LEU A 31 2.66 -3.71 -4.37
C LEU A 31 1.92 -4.16 -3.10
N GLN A 32 0.90 -5.00 -3.24
CA GLN A 32 0.17 -5.51 -2.08
C GLN A 32 1.03 -6.51 -1.32
N LYS A 33 1.10 -6.32 -0.02
CA LYS A 33 1.76 -7.22 0.93
C LYS A 33 0.84 -7.54 2.10
N GLU A 34 1.09 -8.66 2.72
CA GLU A 34 0.46 -9.07 3.96
C GLU A 34 1.53 -9.10 5.06
N GLU A 35 1.22 -8.51 6.21
CA GLU A 35 2.06 -8.58 7.39
C GLU A 35 1.28 -9.22 8.54
N THR A 36 1.98 -10.04 9.31
CA THR A 36 1.38 -10.80 10.40
C THR A 36 2.20 -10.62 11.66
N PHE A 37 1.57 -10.25 12.76
CA PHE A 37 2.21 -10.19 14.06
C PHE A 37 1.34 -10.77 15.17
N VAL A 38 1.96 -11.08 16.31
CA VAL A 38 1.26 -11.64 17.47
C VAL A 38 1.20 -10.58 18.57
N THR A 39 0.00 -10.34 19.09
CA THR A 39 -0.22 -9.37 20.16
C THR A 39 0.30 -9.88 21.51
N ASP A 40 0.79 -8.98 22.35
CA ASP A 40 1.27 -9.26 23.72
C ASP A 40 0.31 -8.81 24.84
N GLY A 41 -0.80 -8.15 24.46
CA GLY A 41 -1.79 -7.62 25.39
C GLY A 41 -1.49 -6.21 25.88
N THR A 42 -0.46 -5.53 25.37
CA THR A 42 -0.15 -4.13 25.76
C THR A 42 -1.08 -3.13 25.10
N GLY A 43 -1.68 -3.48 23.98
CA GLY A 43 -2.57 -2.63 23.20
C GLY A 43 -1.89 -1.49 22.47
N SER A 44 -0.54 -1.47 22.42
CA SER A 44 0.25 -0.46 21.70
C SER A 44 1.50 -1.08 21.14
N TYR A 45 1.62 -1.09 19.82
CA TYR A 45 2.70 -1.73 19.05
C TYR A 45 3.41 -0.69 18.20
N ALA A 46 4.73 -0.63 18.25
CA ALA A 46 5.47 0.23 17.34
C ALA A 46 5.26 -0.25 15.90
N ARG A 47 5.02 0.67 14.98
CA ARG A 47 4.80 0.31 13.56
C ARG A 47 6.00 -0.41 12.96
N SER A 48 7.23 -0.05 13.36
CA SER A 48 8.46 -0.74 12.99
C SER A 48 8.54 -2.20 13.45
N ASP A 49 7.87 -2.55 14.54
CA ASP A 49 7.85 -3.92 15.06
C ASP A 49 6.82 -4.79 14.35
N VAL A 50 5.81 -4.15 13.74
CA VAL A 50 4.78 -4.80 12.93
C VAL A 50 5.23 -4.88 11.48
N PHE A 51 5.67 -3.78 10.86
CA PHE A 51 6.15 -3.71 9.47
C PHE A 51 7.68 -3.61 9.48
N THR A 52 8.34 -4.77 9.50
CA THR A 52 9.79 -4.89 9.71
C THR A 52 10.63 -4.42 8.53
N ASP A 53 10.08 -4.45 7.32
CA ASP A 53 10.80 -4.08 6.09
C ASP A 53 10.88 -2.56 5.83
N ASP A 54 10.31 -1.73 6.72
CA ASP A 54 10.19 -0.26 6.56
C ASP A 54 9.61 0.16 5.19
N ASP A 55 8.76 -0.68 4.65
CA ASP A 55 8.18 -0.52 3.31
C ASP A 55 6.70 -0.13 3.34
N PHE A 56 6.14 0.02 4.50
CA PHE A 56 4.73 0.37 4.68
C PHE A 56 4.41 1.75 4.08
N LEU A 57 3.41 1.80 3.21
CA LEU A 57 2.87 3.04 2.65
C LEU A 57 1.49 3.37 3.23
N ARG A 58 0.54 2.46 3.10
CA ARG A 58 -0.84 2.60 3.60
C ARG A 58 -1.53 1.25 3.73
N TYR A 59 -2.52 1.16 4.59
CA TYR A 59 -3.38 -0.03 4.69
C TYR A 59 -4.29 -0.17 3.48
N ILE A 60 -4.66 -1.42 3.18
CA ILE A 60 -5.77 -1.71 2.27
C ILE A 60 -7.03 -1.80 3.14
N ASN A 61 -7.97 -0.90 2.93
CA ASN A 61 -9.18 -0.79 3.74
C ASN A 61 -9.96 -2.10 3.78
N ASP A 62 -10.51 -2.41 4.94
CA ASP A 62 -11.41 -3.54 5.18
C ASP A 62 -10.77 -4.94 5.03
N THR A 63 -9.45 -5.05 5.02
CA THR A 63 -8.70 -6.31 4.88
C THR A 63 -8.05 -6.79 6.17
N ASP A 64 -8.12 -5.98 7.23
CA ASP A 64 -7.45 -6.25 8.51
C ASP A 64 -8.21 -7.30 9.31
N TRP A 65 -7.49 -8.28 9.85
CA TRP A 65 -8.10 -9.47 10.41
C TRP A 65 -7.38 -9.99 11.66
N ASP A 66 -8.14 -10.37 12.67
CA ASP A 66 -7.69 -11.20 13.78
C ASP A 66 -7.94 -12.68 13.43
N ARG A 67 -6.88 -13.38 13.04
CA ARG A 67 -6.98 -14.80 12.61
C ARG A 67 -7.20 -15.74 13.78
N THR A 68 -6.75 -15.43 14.97
CA THR A 68 -6.95 -16.28 16.16
C THR A 68 -8.42 -16.34 16.56
N ASN A 69 -9.09 -15.20 16.54
CA ASN A 69 -10.48 -15.09 16.98
C ASN A 69 -11.49 -15.03 15.82
N TYR A 70 -11.01 -15.16 14.56
CA TYR A 70 -11.82 -15.11 13.35
C TYR A 70 -12.67 -13.84 13.26
N ARG A 71 -12.06 -12.69 13.56
CA ARG A 71 -12.74 -11.39 13.64
C ARG A 71 -12.13 -10.40 12.66
N LYS A 72 -13.01 -9.63 12.00
CA LYS A 72 -12.57 -8.45 11.26
C LYS A 72 -12.11 -7.38 12.23
N MET A 73 -11.09 -6.63 11.86
CA MET A 73 -10.66 -5.44 12.56
C MET A 73 -11.22 -4.19 11.90
N GLY A 74 -11.46 -3.15 12.69
CA GLY A 74 -11.97 -1.86 12.22
C GLY A 74 -10.98 -0.74 12.49
N LEU A 75 -10.59 -0.01 11.44
CA LEU A 75 -9.87 1.25 11.60
C LEU A 75 -10.84 2.30 12.15
N VAL A 76 -10.46 3.01 13.21
CA VAL A 76 -11.31 4.02 13.85
C VAL A 76 -10.66 5.39 13.89
N THR A 77 -11.51 6.41 13.85
CA THR A 77 -11.09 7.81 14.01
C THR A 77 -10.66 8.12 15.45
N PRO A 78 -9.89 9.20 15.67
CA PRO A 78 -9.54 9.64 17.03
C PRO A 78 -10.73 9.83 17.96
N GLN A 79 -11.86 10.31 17.44
CA GLN A 79 -13.09 10.52 18.22
C GLN A 79 -13.72 9.20 18.63
N GLU A 80 -13.89 8.26 17.69
CA GLU A 80 -14.43 6.93 17.97
C GLU A 80 -13.56 6.17 18.97
N TRP A 81 -12.23 6.32 18.87
CA TRP A 81 -11.30 5.74 19.82
C TRP A 81 -11.55 6.22 21.26
N GLN A 82 -11.81 7.51 21.46
CA GLN A 82 -12.12 8.03 22.79
C GLN A 82 -13.45 7.48 23.33
N VAL A 83 -14.45 7.32 22.46
CA VAL A 83 -15.73 6.68 22.82
C VAL A 83 -15.49 5.23 23.24
N LEU A 84 -14.71 4.48 22.47
CA LEU A 84 -14.35 3.09 22.79
C LEU A 84 -13.63 2.99 24.15
N LYS A 85 -12.66 3.86 24.43
CA LYS A 85 -11.91 3.86 25.69
C LYS A 85 -12.72 4.32 26.90
N SER A 86 -13.74 5.15 26.71
CA SER A 86 -14.64 5.61 27.78
C SER A 86 -15.79 4.66 28.08
N SER A 87 -16.07 3.71 27.20
CA SER A 87 -17.17 2.77 27.34
C SER A 87 -16.77 1.56 28.20
N VAL A 88 -17.59 1.23 29.20
CA VAL A 88 -17.40 0.05 30.07
C VAL A 88 -17.59 -1.28 29.31
N VAL A 89 -18.21 -1.24 28.12
CA VAL A 89 -18.61 -2.41 27.32
C VAL A 89 -17.50 -2.87 26.35
N THR A 90 -16.40 -2.17 26.27
CA THR A 90 -15.36 -2.41 25.25
C THR A 90 -14.63 -3.76 25.34
N ASN A 91 -14.66 -4.43 26.47
CA ASN A 91 -13.94 -5.69 26.63
C ASN A 91 -14.72 -6.94 26.16
N VAL A 92 -15.92 -6.77 25.61
CA VAL A 92 -16.80 -7.89 25.20
C VAL A 92 -17.18 -7.79 23.72
N GLY A 93 -16.56 -6.89 22.97
CA GLY A 93 -16.90 -6.65 21.55
C GLY A 93 -16.54 -7.80 20.63
N ILE A 94 -17.47 -8.12 19.71
CA ILE A 94 -17.25 -9.06 18.61
C ILE A 94 -16.21 -8.50 17.62
N ILE A 95 -16.02 -7.19 17.58
CA ILE A 95 -15.13 -6.47 16.66
C ILE A 95 -13.93 -5.94 17.45
N ARG A 96 -12.73 -6.14 16.90
CA ARG A 96 -11.50 -5.53 17.37
C ARG A 96 -11.24 -4.26 16.57
N TYR A 97 -10.86 -3.20 17.23
CA TYR A 97 -10.60 -1.90 16.61
C TYR A 97 -9.13 -1.55 16.71
N TYR A 98 -8.63 -0.85 15.72
CA TYR A 98 -7.28 -0.31 15.75
C TYR A 98 -7.24 1.13 15.25
N ARG A 99 -6.18 1.82 15.62
CA ARG A 99 -5.90 3.19 15.24
C ARG A 99 -4.40 3.43 15.21
N GLU A 100 -3.93 4.26 14.28
CA GLU A 100 -2.57 4.77 14.33
C GLU A 100 -2.46 6.06 15.15
N GLN A 101 -1.39 6.15 15.95
CA GLN A 101 -1.02 7.36 16.68
C GLN A 101 0.49 7.40 16.89
N ALA A 102 1.16 8.46 16.39
CA ALA A 102 2.59 8.72 16.60
C ALA A 102 3.48 7.49 16.30
N ASN A 103 3.32 6.87 15.14
CA ASN A 103 4.01 5.65 14.71
C ASN A 103 3.71 4.38 15.53
N ASN A 104 2.69 4.40 16.37
CA ASN A 104 2.20 3.21 17.05
C ASN A 104 0.84 2.79 16.48
N ILE A 105 0.62 1.48 16.47
CA ILE A 105 -0.67 0.85 16.19
C ILE A 105 -1.30 0.54 17.54
N LEU A 106 -2.40 1.21 17.84
CA LEU A 106 -3.17 0.99 19.06
C LEU A 106 -4.30 0.00 18.76
N ILE A 107 -4.47 -1.03 19.58
CA ILE A 107 -5.49 -2.08 19.39
C ILE A 107 -6.39 -2.15 20.63
N THR A 108 -7.70 -2.33 20.42
CA THR A 108 -8.67 -2.51 21.50
C THR A 108 -9.90 -3.31 21.04
N PRO A 109 -10.42 -4.28 21.84
CA PRO A 109 -9.74 -4.90 22.97
C PRO A 109 -8.45 -5.60 22.51
N ASP A 110 -7.44 -5.63 23.38
CA ASP A 110 -6.20 -6.35 23.11
C ASP A 110 -6.10 -7.58 24.01
N GLU A 111 -5.90 -8.72 23.38
CA GLU A 111 -5.73 -10.04 24.01
C GLU A 111 -4.35 -10.55 23.60
N SER A 112 -3.54 -10.96 24.57
CA SER A 112 -2.22 -11.54 24.30
C SER A 112 -2.33 -12.85 23.53
N GLY A 113 -1.41 -13.05 22.56
CA GLY A 113 -1.34 -14.26 21.75
C GLY A 113 -2.28 -14.29 20.55
N SER A 114 -2.94 -13.18 20.22
CA SER A 114 -3.75 -13.09 19.01
C SER A 114 -2.90 -12.80 17.79
N THR A 115 -3.12 -13.54 16.70
CA THR A 115 -2.48 -13.32 15.40
C THR A 115 -3.26 -12.29 14.61
N ILE A 116 -2.67 -11.13 14.42
CA ILE A 116 -3.22 -10.03 13.64
C ILE A 116 -2.57 -10.00 12.26
N VAL A 117 -3.39 -9.72 11.26
CA VAL A 117 -2.95 -9.61 9.87
C VAL A 117 -3.39 -8.28 9.32
N PHE A 118 -2.44 -7.58 8.69
CA PHE A 118 -2.69 -6.38 7.92
C PHE A 118 -2.32 -6.62 6.47
N ASN A 119 -3.20 -6.21 5.54
CA ASN A 119 -2.82 -6.05 4.15
C ASN A 119 -2.51 -4.58 3.90
N TYR A 120 -1.41 -4.33 3.21
CA TYR A 120 -0.92 -2.99 2.97
C TYR A 120 -0.31 -2.84 1.59
N ILE A 121 -0.15 -1.61 1.15
CA ILE A 121 0.59 -1.25 -0.05
C ILE A 121 2.01 -0.89 0.36
N SER A 122 2.97 -1.55 -0.29
CA SER A 122 4.40 -1.27 -0.11
C SER A 122 4.84 -0.06 -0.94
N ASN A 123 5.78 0.72 -0.40
CA ASN A 123 6.45 1.79 -1.13
C ASN A 123 7.61 1.29 -2.00
N GLN A 124 7.93 0.00 -1.94
CA GLN A 124 9.03 -0.63 -2.66
C GLN A 124 8.56 -1.15 -4.02
N TRP A 125 8.60 -0.28 -5.01
CA TRP A 125 8.12 -0.54 -6.38
C TRP A 125 9.22 -0.94 -7.36
N ILE A 126 10.44 -1.10 -6.89
CA ILE A 126 11.63 -1.49 -7.66
C ILE A 126 12.23 -2.75 -7.03
N THR A 127 12.93 -3.55 -7.82
CA THR A 127 13.80 -4.63 -7.36
C THR A 127 15.20 -4.44 -7.92
N ASP A 128 16.18 -5.05 -7.27
CA ASP A 128 17.51 -5.20 -7.86
C ASP A 128 17.48 -6.11 -9.10
N SER A 129 18.59 -6.20 -9.81
CA SER A 129 18.73 -7.03 -11.03
C SER A 129 18.47 -8.52 -10.80
N THR A 130 18.51 -8.99 -9.55
CA THR A 130 18.25 -10.39 -9.19
C THR A 130 16.81 -10.64 -8.79
N GLY A 131 16.03 -9.57 -8.57
CA GLY A 131 14.66 -9.64 -8.03
C GLY A 131 14.60 -9.94 -6.52
N ALA A 132 15.73 -10.06 -5.84
CA ALA A 132 15.79 -10.46 -4.43
C ALA A 132 15.54 -9.29 -3.46
N THR A 133 16.07 -8.09 -3.79
CA THR A 133 15.98 -6.92 -2.91
C THR A 133 15.00 -5.90 -3.48
N SER A 134 13.98 -5.55 -2.73
CA SER A 134 13.04 -4.48 -3.10
C SER A 134 13.53 -3.12 -2.63
N LYS A 135 13.27 -2.07 -3.44
CA LYS A 135 13.73 -0.70 -3.22
C LYS A 135 12.58 0.30 -3.49
N SER A 136 12.66 1.46 -2.86
CA SER A 136 11.69 2.56 -3.05
C SER A 136 12.11 3.58 -4.11
N ALA A 137 13.32 3.45 -4.66
CA ALA A 137 13.87 4.32 -5.69
C ALA A 137 14.93 3.61 -6.53
N PHE A 138 15.08 4.02 -7.79
CA PHE A 138 16.22 3.61 -8.63
C PHE A 138 17.52 4.11 -8.01
N THR A 139 18.46 3.22 -7.81
CA THR A 139 19.81 3.50 -7.31
C THR A 139 20.88 3.05 -8.29
N GLU A 140 20.57 2.08 -9.14
CA GLU A 140 21.46 1.47 -10.13
C GLU A 140 20.76 1.33 -11.48
N ASP A 141 21.56 1.32 -12.57
CA ASP A 141 21.02 1.17 -13.94
C ASP A 141 20.45 -0.23 -14.19
N SER A 142 20.82 -1.20 -13.37
CA SER A 142 20.35 -2.59 -13.43
C SER A 142 19.07 -2.85 -12.64
N ASP A 143 18.55 -1.85 -11.93
CA ASP A 143 17.34 -1.99 -11.14
C ASP A 143 16.10 -2.21 -12.05
N LEU A 144 15.22 -3.11 -11.63
CA LEU A 144 14.02 -3.50 -12.37
C LEU A 144 12.77 -2.90 -11.72
N VAL A 145 11.88 -2.38 -12.53
CA VAL A 145 10.59 -1.84 -12.07
C VAL A 145 9.56 -2.96 -11.94
N LYS A 146 8.69 -2.89 -10.92
CA LYS A 146 7.56 -3.82 -10.77
C LYS A 146 6.34 -3.44 -11.62
N PHE A 147 6.23 -2.18 -12.03
CA PHE A 147 5.20 -1.73 -12.97
C PHE A 147 5.52 -2.14 -14.40
N PRO A 148 4.53 -2.19 -15.32
CA PRO A 148 4.80 -2.39 -16.73
C PRO A 148 5.76 -1.33 -17.27
N GLU A 149 6.85 -1.76 -17.93
CA GLU A 149 7.90 -0.86 -18.43
C GLU A 149 7.35 0.23 -19.35
N PHE A 150 6.41 -0.13 -20.23
CA PHE A 150 5.83 0.83 -21.16
C PHE A 150 5.13 2.01 -20.43
N LEU A 151 4.52 1.77 -19.27
CA LEU A 151 3.90 2.83 -18.47
C LEU A 151 4.96 3.79 -17.92
N MET A 152 6.10 3.25 -17.47
CA MET A 152 7.22 4.05 -17.01
C MET A 152 7.85 4.86 -18.15
N GLU A 153 7.96 4.26 -19.35
CA GLU A 153 8.45 4.96 -20.54
C GLU A 153 7.56 6.13 -20.95
N LEU A 154 6.24 5.94 -20.99
CA LEU A 154 5.29 7.01 -21.29
C LEU A 154 5.37 8.15 -20.27
N GLY A 155 5.43 7.80 -18.98
CA GLY A 155 5.61 8.76 -17.91
C GLY A 155 6.92 9.53 -18.02
N LEU A 156 8.03 8.86 -18.36
CA LEU A 156 9.33 9.48 -18.59
C LEU A 156 9.31 10.43 -19.79
N LYS A 157 8.72 10.01 -20.92
CA LYS A 157 8.58 10.85 -22.12
C LYS A 157 7.83 12.15 -21.79
N TYR A 158 6.72 12.03 -21.08
CA TYR A 158 5.96 13.18 -20.61
C TYR A 158 6.80 14.12 -19.72
N GLU A 159 7.44 13.57 -18.68
CA GLU A 159 8.22 14.38 -17.72
C GLU A 159 9.45 15.05 -18.35
N LEU A 160 10.09 14.40 -19.34
CA LEU A 160 11.20 14.97 -20.09
C LEU A 160 10.74 16.17 -20.90
N LYS A 161 9.68 16.03 -21.71
CA LYS A 161 9.16 17.13 -22.53
C LYS A 161 8.66 18.29 -21.67
N ALA A 162 7.90 18.00 -20.63
CA ALA A 162 7.40 19.00 -19.72
C ALA A 162 8.53 19.76 -18.99
N GLY A 163 9.57 19.03 -18.58
CA GLY A 163 10.75 19.60 -17.93
C GLY A 163 11.61 20.49 -18.84
N ASP A 164 11.58 20.23 -20.14
CA ASP A 164 12.29 21.04 -21.15
C ASP A 164 11.41 22.19 -21.71
N GLY A 165 10.20 22.40 -21.15
CA GLY A 165 9.27 23.44 -21.61
C GLY A 165 8.63 23.20 -22.96
N LEU A 166 8.67 21.95 -23.45
CA LEU A 166 8.07 21.57 -24.73
C LEU A 166 6.59 21.20 -24.56
N PRO A 167 5.75 21.32 -25.61
CA PRO A 167 4.38 20.86 -25.57
C PRO A 167 4.34 19.34 -25.27
N ALA A 168 3.69 18.96 -24.19
CA ALA A 168 3.65 17.58 -23.68
C ALA A 168 2.21 17.03 -23.49
N ALA A 169 1.21 17.71 -24.08
CA ALA A 169 -0.21 17.32 -23.88
C ALA A 169 -0.55 15.95 -24.48
N VAL A 170 0.09 15.59 -25.59
CA VAL A 170 -0.12 14.29 -26.24
C VAL A 170 0.46 13.17 -25.36
N GLU A 171 1.70 13.31 -24.88
CA GLU A 171 2.38 12.35 -24.03
C GLU A 171 1.69 12.20 -22.68
N LEU A 172 1.16 13.31 -22.13
CA LEU A 172 0.36 13.25 -20.91
C LEU A 172 -0.88 12.41 -21.12
N LYS A 173 -1.60 12.62 -22.21
CA LYS A 173 -2.80 11.86 -22.52
C LYS A 173 -2.50 10.38 -22.72
N GLU A 174 -1.46 10.05 -23.49
CA GLU A 174 -1.04 8.65 -23.71
C GLU A 174 -0.69 7.96 -22.37
N PHE A 175 0.00 8.66 -21.49
CA PHE A 175 0.33 8.14 -20.15
C PHE A 175 -0.90 7.95 -19.28
N GLU A 176 -1.85 8.92 -19.29
CA GLU A 176 -3.08 8.83 -18.50
C GLU A 176 -3.99 7.72 -19.01
N ASP A 177 -4.20 7.60 -20.32
CA ASP A 177 -5.01 6.56 -20.95
C ASP A 177 -4.42 5.16 -20.61
N ALA A 178 -3.11 4.97 -20.78
CA ALA A 178 -2.44 3.70 -20.45
C ALA A 178 -2.53 3.34 -18.96
N ARG A 179 -2.41 4.33 -18.08
CA ARG A 179 -2.56 4.14 -16.64
C ARG A 179 -4.00 3.73 -16.29
N GLU A 180 -5.01 4.41 -16.84
CA GLU A 180 -6.42 4.09 -16.59
C GLU A 180 -6.79 2.70 -17.07
N ASP A 181 -6.29 2.28 -18.23
CA ASP A 181 -6.50 0.93 -18.77
C ASP A 181 -5.92 -0.13 -17.83
N LEU A 182 -4.71 0.09 -17.30
CA LEU A 182 -4.10 -0.83 -16.34
C LEU A 182 -4.85 -0.88 -15.01
N MET A 183 -5.26 0.26 -14.47
CA MET A 183 -6.04 0.33 -13.24
C MET A 183 -7.39 -0.38 -13.41
N ALA A 184 -8.03 -0.23 -14.58
CA ALA A 184 -9.27 -0.93 -14.89
C ALA A 184 -9.06 -2.45 -15.00
N ALA A 185 -7.93 -2.89 -15.57
CA ALA A 185 -7.59 -4.31 -15.69
C ALA A 185 -7.29 -4.98 -14.34
N GLU A 186 -6.67 -4.25 -13.40
CA GLU A 186 -6.39 -4.75 -12.04
C GLU A 186 -7.64 -4.73 -11.13
N THR A 187 -8.60 -3.88 -11.41
CA THR A 187 -9.85 -3.87 -10.63
C THR A 187 -10.59 -5.18 -10.92
N PRO A 188 -10.75 -6.09 -9.92
CA PRO A 188 -11.48 -7.32 -10.14
C PRO A 188 -12.87 -6.97 -10.62
N SER A 189 -13.25 -7.48 -11.79
CA SER A 189 -14.62 -7.35 -12.27
C SER A 189 -15.53 -7.83 -11.15
N ARG A 190 -16.43 -6.95 -10.67
CA ARG A 190 -17.43 -7.35 -9.67
C ARG A 190 -18.13 -8.58 -10.20
N ILE A 191 -17.79 -9.74 -9.66
CA ILE A 191 -18.60 -10.93 -9.87
C ILE A 191 -19.95 -10.56 -9.29
N ILE A 192 -20.94 -10.32 -10.16
CA ILE A 192 -22.34 -10.25 -9.75
C ILE A 192 -22.74 -11.69 -9.43
N GLY A 193 -22.10 -12.25 -8.42
CA GLY A 193 -22.52 -13.49 -7.80
C GLY A 193 -23.59 -13.17 -6.74
N PRO A 194 -24.45 -14.11 -6.40
CA PRO A 194 -25.39 -13.95 -5.28
C PRO A 194 -24.54 -13.52 -4.06
N LYS A 195 -24.94 -12.42 -3.40
CA LYS A 195 -24.34 -12.00 -2.13
C LYS A 195 -24.37 -13.20 -1.21
N TYR A 196 -23.25 -13.82 -0.98
CA TYR A 196 -23.13 -14.88 0.02
C TYR A 196 -23.38 -14.23 1.37
N ASN A 197 -24.59 -14.39 1.84
CA ASN A 197 -24.98 -13.90 3.17
C ASN A 197 -24.41 -14.91 4.18
N ILE A 198 -23.22 -14.62 4.69
CA ILE A 198 -22.52 -15.48 5.69
C ILE A 198 -23.30 -15.55 7.01
N ASN A 199 -24.40 -14.80 7.15
CA ASN A 199 -25.20 -14.72 8.36
C ASN A 199 -26.34 -15.76 8.46
N THR A 200 -26.43 -16.72 7.54
CA THR A 200 -27.40 -17.82 7.69
C THR A 200 -26.69 -19.11 8.09
N ARG A 201 -26.07 -19.14 9.25
CA ARG A 201 -26.04 -20.39 10.04
C ARG A 201 -27.20 -20.31 11.02
N ASN A 202 -28.26 -20.94 10.62
CA ASN A 202 -29.31 -21.37 11.51
C ASN A 202 -28.91 -22.68 12.18
N PRO A 203 -29.47 -22.98 13.35
CA PRO A 203 -29.00 -23.81 14.44
C PRO A 203 -28.86 -25.29 14.12
#